data_69c9369e9d21bbf63f8972220e865117
#
_entry.id   69c9369e9d21bbf63f8972220e865117
#
_cell.length_a   1.000
_cell.length_b   1.000
_cell.length_c   1.000
_cell.angle_alpha   90.00
_cell.angle_beta   90.00
_cell.angle_gamma   90.00
#
_symmetry.space_group_name_H-M   'P 1'
#
loop_
_entity.id
_entity.type
_entity.pdbx_description
1 polymer ?
#
loop_
_entity_poly.entity_id
_entity_poly.type
_entity_poly.pdbx_seq_one_letter_code
_entity_poly.pdbx_strand_id
1 'polypeptide(L)'
;MVYYLIALIVFLLDQGTKYIIATRLELAEQIPVIGNFFIITSHRNQGAAFGILQGQRWFFILITVIVVAGMVWYLNKARKTRKLLPTALALVLGGAVGNFLDRMLNGEVVDFLMFNFGSYTFPIFNVADSCIVIGVALIILDTLRDVKAPEEIKQVEETKEVQEGNE
;
A
#
# COMPACT_ATOMS: atom_id res chain seq x y z
N MET A 1 -10.65 -4.37 -16.29
CA MET A 1 -11.49 -3.24 -15.77
C MET A 1 -11.62 -3.27 -14.25
N VAL A 2 -11.91 -4.43 -13.61
CA VAL A 2 -12.16 -4.54 -12.15
C VAL A 2 -11.01 -4.01 -11.28
N TYR A 3 -9.76 -4.26 -11.64
CA TYR A 3 -8.60 -3.81 -10.84
C TYR A 3 -8.41 -2.29 -10.86
N TYR A 4 -8.71 -1.64 -11.97
CA TYR A 4 -8.73 -0.17 -12.01
C TYR A 4 -9.90 0.42 -11.21
N LEU A 5 -11.02 -0.30 -11.12
CA LEU A 5 -12.11 0.08 -10.23
C LEU A 5 -11.70 -0.03 -8.76
N ILE A 6 -10.98 -1.09 -8.37
CA ILE A 6 -10.41 -1.23 -7.02
C ILE A 6 -9.46 -0.05 -6.73
N ALA A 7 -8.53 0.25 -7.63
CA ALA A 7 -7.62 1.39 -7.46
C ALA A 7 -8.36 2.72 -7.34
N LEU A 8 -9.42 2.94 -8.13
CA LEU A 8 -10.27 4.12 -8.05
C LEU A 8 -11.00 4.21 -6.69
N ILE A 9 -11.55 3.09 -6.19
CA ILE A 9 -12.22 3.06 -4.89
C ILE A 9 -11.23 3.41 -3.77
N VAL A 10 -10.03 2.83 -3.78
CA VAL A 10 -8.97 3.15 -2.80
C VAL A 10 -8.61 4.63 -2.86
N PHE A 11 -8.39 5.17 -4.05
CA PHE A 11 -8.10 6.59 -4.27
C PHE A 11 -9.22 7.49 -3.71
N LEU A 12 -10.48 7.17 -4.02
CA LEU A 12 -11.64 7.98 -3.55
C LEU A 12 -11.82 7.90 -2.03
N LEU A 13 -11.62 6.73 -1.42
CA LEU A 13 -11.65 6.57 0.02
C LEU A 13 -10.52 7.36 0.71
N ASP A 14 -9.31 7.30 0.16
CA ASP A 14 -8.17 8.05 0.68
C ASP A 14 -8.44 9.56 0.59
N GLN A 15 -8.77 10.07 -0.58
CA GLN A 15 -9.02 11.50 -0.77
C GLN A 15 -10.23 12.00 0.02
N GLY A 16 -11.30 11.19 0.11
CA GLY A 16 -12.49 11.51 0.90
C GLY A 16 -12.18 11.62 2.38
N THR A 17 -11.43 10.67 2.96
CA THR A 17 -11.02 10.72 4.36
C THR A 17 -10.08 11.90 4.63
N LYS A 18 -9.08 12.13 3.80
CA LYS A 18 -8.16 13.28 3.90
C LYS A 18 -8.91 14.62 3.82
N TYR A 19 -9.87 14.74 2.93
CA TYR A 19 -10.70 15.93 2.83
C TYR A 19 -11.51 16.19 4.11
N ILE A 20 -12.12 15.15 4.69
CA ILE A 20 -12.85 15.26 5.96
C ILE A 20 -11.90 15.72 7.08
N ILE A 21 -10.74 15.09 7.20
CA ILE A 21 -9.74 15.47 8.22
C ILE A 21 -9.26 16.90 8.03
N ALA A 22 -8.90 17.28 6.80
CA ALA A 22 -8.38 18.60 6.50
C ALA A 22 -9.38 19.74 6.73
N THR A 23 -10.69 19.45 6.61
CA THR A 23 -11.76 20.45 6.74
C THR A 23 -12.44 20.48 8.11
N ARG A 24 -12.30 19.41 8.90
CA ARG A 24 -13.03 19.24 10.17
C ARG A 24 -12.14 19.29 11.41
N LEU A 25 -10.85 19.03 11.27
CA LEU A 25 -9.91 19.04 12.38
C LEU A 25 -8.89 20.16 12.20
N GLU A 26 -8.57 20.84 13.29
CA GLU A 26 -7.44 21.76 13.35
C GLU A 26 -6.10 21.00 13.25
N LEU A 27 -5.04 21.69 12.85
CA LEU A 27 -3.73 21.08 12.77
C LEU A 27 -3.27 20.58 14.14
N ALA A 28 -2.82 19.34 14.21
CA ALA A 28 -2.42 18.63 15.43
C ALA A 28 -3.55 18.39 16.45
N GLU A 29 -4.81 18.67 16.11
CA GLU A 29 -5.94 18.28 16.93
C GLU A 29 -5.97 16.75 17.08
N GLN A 30 -6.36 16.26 18.25
CA GLN A 30 -6.38 14.83 18.58
C GLN A 30 -7.77 14.42 19.10
N ILE A 31 -8.37 13.43 18.43
CA ILE A 31 -9.63 12.82 18.82
C ILE A 31 -9.35 11.38 19.25
N PRO A 32 -9.36 11.05 20.56
CA PRO A 32 -9.20 9.70 21.05
C PRO A 32 -10.38 8.81 20.59
N VAL A 33 -10.06 7.68 19.92
CA VAL A 33 -11.04 6.68 19.48
C VAL A 33 -11.02 5.48 20.41
N ILE A 34 -9.84 4.98 20.78
CA ILE A 34 -9.64 3.89 21.74
C ILE A 34 -8.63 4.35 22.78
N GLY A 35 -9.13 5.05 23.80
CA GLY A 35 -8.28 5.61 24.87
C GLY A 35 -7.10 6.40 24.29
N ASN A 36 -5.90 6.14 24.81
CA ASN A 36 -4.68 6.73 24.27
C ASN A 36 -3.99 5.85 23.20
N PHE A 37 -4.56 4.67 22.90
CA PHE A 37 -3.96 3.72 21.95
C PHE A 37 -4.19 4.13 20.50
N PHE A 38 -5.43 4.45 20.12
CA PHE A 38 -5.78 4.87 18.77
C PHE A 38 -6.43 6.24 18.77
N ILE A 39 -5.81 7.16 18.05
CA ILE A 39 -6.19 8.57 17.97
C ILE A 39 -6.33 8.95 16.50
N ILE A 40 -7.37 9.70 16.16
CA ILE A 40 -7.46 10.42 14.89
C ILE A 40 -6.88 11.82 15.10
N THR A 41 -5.95 12.22 14.23
CA THR A 41 -5.31 13.54 14.30
C THR A 41 -5.25 14.19 12.92
N SER A 42 -4.73 15.41 12.84
CA SER A 42 -4.52 16.12 11.57
C SER A 42 -3.03 16.51 11.47
N HIS A 43 -2.27 15.75 10.69
CA HIS A 43 -0.84 15.96 10.49
C HIS A 43 -0.52 16.25 9.02
N ARG A 44 0.46 17.15 8.77
CA ARG A 44 0.93 17.47 7.41
C ARG A 44 2.34 16.94 7.23
N ASN A 45 2.48 15.96 6.34
CA ASN A 45 3.72 15.23 6.10
C ASN A 45 4.37 15.70 4.80
N GLN A 46 5.50 16.39 4.90
CA GLN A 46 6.29 16.87 3.75
C GLN A 46 7.38 15.90 3.30
N GLY A 47 7.49 14.73 3.94
CA GLY A 47 8.52 13.75 3.66
C GLY A 47 7.99 12.34 3.42
N ALA A 48 8.86 11.35 3.69
CA ALA A 48 8.49 9.94 3.83
C ALA A 48 8.15 9.60 5.29
N ALA A 49 7.88 8.31 5.55
CA ALA A 49 7.75 7.80 6.90
C ALA A 49 8.98 8.20 7.76
N PHE A 50 8.76 8.39 9.07
CA PHE A 50 9.79 8.81 10.04
C PHE A 50 10.42 10.19 9.77
N GLY A 51 9.79 11.06 8.96
CA GLY A 51 10.29 12.39 8.66
C GLY A 51 11.54 12.44 7.77
N ILE A 52 11.81 11.37 7.02
CA ILE A 52 12.95 11.30 6.10
C ILE A 52 12.63 12.09 4.82
N LEU A 53 13.65 12.77 4.24
CA LEU A 53 13.56 13.54 2.99
C LEU A 53 12.50 14.65 3.03
N GLN A 54 12.35 15.36 4.17
CA GLN A 54 11.42 16.48 4.25
C GLN A 54 11.73 17.57 3.21
N GLY A 55 10.68 18.15 2.65
CA GLY A 55 10.78 19.19 1.63
C GLY A 55 11.18 18.71 0.22
N GLN A 56 11.41 17.41 0.03
CA GLN A 56 11.82 16.86 -1.27
C GLN A 56 10.60 16.52 -2.15
N ARG A 57 9.65 17.44 -2.27
CA ARG A 57 8.39 17.27 -3.02
C ARG A 57 8.62 16.72 -4.43
N TRP A 58 9.52 17.32 -5.19
CA TRP A 58 9.76 16.95 -6.59
C TRP A 58 10.39 15.57 -6.74
N PHE A 59 11.21 15.16 -5.78
CA PHE A 59 11.74 13.80 -5.73
C PHE A 59 10.62 12.78 -5.59
N PHE A 60 9.69 12.98 -4.63
CA PHE A 60 8.55 12.08 -4.44
C PHE A 60 7.62 12.04 -5.64
N ILE A 61 7.37 13.18 -6.28
CA ILE A 61 6.56 13.27 -7.51
C ILE A 61 7.20 12.43 -8.62
N LEU A 62 8.49 12.63 -8.89
CA LEU A 62 9.20 11.91 -9.96
C LEU A 62 9.20 10.39 -9.71
N ILE A 63 9.57 9.97 -8.51
CA ILE A 63 9.58 8.54 -8.16
C ILE A 63 8.18 7.94 -8.28
N THR A 64 7.15 8.63 -7.79
CA THR A 64 5.77 8.11 -7.88
C THR A 64 5.32 7.99 -9.33
N VAL A 65 5.64 8.93 -10.21
CA VAL A 65 5.31 8.82 -11.66
C VAL A 65 5.94 7.58 -12.26
N ILE A 66 7.23 7.33 -11.99
CA ILE A 66 7.94 6.15 -12.51
C ILE A 66 7.31 4.86 -11.98
N VAL A 67 7.04 4.80 -10.68
CA VAL A 67 6.44 3.63 -10.02
C VAL A 67 5.03 3.38 -10.56
N VAL A 68 4.19 4.40 -10.64
CA VAL A 68 2.81 4.30 -11.15
C VAL A 68 2.81 3.83 -12.62
N ALA A 69 3.68 4.38 -13.47
CA ALA A 69 3.81 3.93 -14.86
C ALA A 69 4.19 2.45 -14.95
N GLY A 70 5.20 2.03 -14.17
CA GLY A 70 5.60 0.62 -14.07
C GLY A 70 4.48 -0.29 -13.56
N MET A 71 3.74 0.16 -12.56
CA MET A 71 2.60 -0.59 -11.99
C MET A 71 1.45 -0.74 -12.98
N VAL A 72 1.11 0.31 -13.73
CA VAL A 72 0.07 0.25 -14.77
C VAL A 72 0.48 -0.72 -15.88
N TRP A 73 1.74 -0.66 -16.33
CA TRP A 73 2.28 -1.60 -17.30
C TRP A 73 2.21 -3.04 -16.79
N TYR A 74 2.66 -3.29 -15.57
CA TYR A 74 2.67 -4.63 -14.98
C TYR A 74 1.27 -5.15 -14.67
N LEU A 75 0.36 -4.31 -14.18
CA LEU A 75 -1.05 -4.67 -13.96
C LEU A 75 -1.72 -5.11 -15.26
N ASN A 76 -1.47 -4.44 -16.38
CA ASN A 76 -2.01 -4.84 -17.68
C ASN A 76 -1.51 -6.23 -18.13
N LYS A 77 -0.28 -6.60 -17.77
CA LYS A 77 0.28 -7.92 -18.01
C LYS A 77 -0.29 -8.96 -17.04
N ALA A 78 -0.34 -8.64 -15.74
CA ALA A 78 -0.74 -9.53 -14.65
C ALA A 78 -2.25 -9.81 -14.60
N ARG A 79 -3.10 -8.94 -15.17
CA ARG A 79 -4.58 -9.08 -15.10
C ARG A 79 -5.14 -10.38 -15.69
N LYS A 80 -4.35 -11.12 -16.46
CA LYS A 80 -4.70 -12.43 -17.04
C LYS A 80 -4.24 -13.62 -16.18
N THR A 81 -3.53 -13.38 -15.10
CA THR A 81 -3.00 -14.36 -14.17
C THR A 81 -3.95 -14.61 -13.00
N ARG A 82 -3.43 -15.14 -11.89
CA ARG A 82 -4.16 -15.29 -10.63
C ARG A 82 -4.69 -13.94 -10.13
N LYS A 83 -5.84 -13.96 -9.43
CA LYS A 83 -6.52 -12.73 -8.98
C LYS A 83 -5.77 -11.96 -7.89
N LEU A 84 -4.87 -12.63 -7.13
CA LEU A 84 -4.21 -12.04 -5.96
C LEU A 84 -3.25 -10.90 -6.36
N LEU A 85 -2.30 -11.18 -7.26
CA LEU A 85 -1.31 -10.20 -7.71
C LEU A 85 -1.92 -8.93 -8.31
N PRO A 86 -2.85 -9.01 -9.28
CA PRO A 86 -3.43 -7.78 -9.82
C PRO A 86 -4.34 -7.03 -8.82
N THR A 87 -4.94 -7.72 -7.83
CA THR A 87 -5.65 -7.05 -6.73
C THR A 87 -4.67 -6.29 -5.84
N ALA A 88 -3.55 -6.91 -5.47
CA ALA A 88 -2.49 -6.29 -4.70
C ALA A 88 -1.91 -5.04 -5.39
N LEU A 89 -1.62 -5.16 -6.69
CA LEU A 89 -1.16 -4.03 -7.51
C LEU A 89 -2.19 -2.90 -7.57
N ALA A 90 -3.48 -3.22 -7.62
CA ALA A 90 -4.54 -2.23 -7.62
C ALA A 90 -4.62 -1.45 -6.30
N LEU A 91 -4.42 -2.12 -5.14
CA LEU A 91 -4.35 -1.46 -3.84
C LEU A 91 -3.17 -0.48 -3.77
N VAL A 92 -1.98 -0.94 -4.17
CA VAL A 92 -0.78 -0.08 -4.18
C VAL A 92 -0.96 1.09 -5.16
N LEU A 93 -1.52 0.85 -6.35
CA LEU A 93 -1.76 1.88 -7.35
C LEU A 93 -2.70 2.98 -6.83
N GLY A 94 -3.83 2.59 -6.22
CA GLY A 94 -4.79 3.54 -5.67
C GLY A 94 -4.19 4.40 -4.55
N GLY A 95 -3.47 3.79 -3.61
CA GLY A 95 -2.76 4.50 -2.54
C GLY A 95 -1.64 5.40 -3.07
N ALA A 96 -0.81 4.91 -3.99
CA ALA A 96 0.27 5.71 -4.57
C ALA A 96 -0.26 6.96 -5.29
N VAL A 97 -1.36 6.82 -6.06
CA VAL A 97 -2.01 7.95 -6.74
C VAL A 97 -2.62 8.93 -5.73
N GLY A 98 -3.19 8.45 -4.61
CA GLY A 98 -3.71 9.29 -3.53
C GLY A 98 -2.62 10.20 -2.93
N ASN A 99 -1.53 9.62 -2.46
CA ASN A 99 -0.40 10.37 -1.90
C ASN A 99 0.33 11.23 -2.95
N PHE A 100 0.29 10.82 -4.21
CA PHE A 100 0.82 11.63 -5.32
C PHE A 100 0.02 12.90 -5.53
N LEU A 101 -1.32 12.80 -5.54
CA LEU A 101 -2.19 13.96 -5.75
C LEU A 101 -1.99 15.02 -4.65
N ASP A 102 -1.91 14.59 -3.39
CA ASP A 102 -1.65 15.50 -2.27
C ASP A 102 -0.33 16.27 -2.47
N ARG A 103 0.74 15.55 -2.82
CA ARG A 103 2.04 16.18 -3.06
C ARG A 103 2.03 17.09 -4.28
N MET A 104 1.27 16.72 -5.33
CA MET A 104 1.12 17.55 -6.54
C MET A 104 0.37 18.85 -6.28
N LEU A 105 -0.65 18.83 -5.45
CA LEU A 105 -1.48 20.02 -5.18
C LEU A 105 -0.90 20.85 -4.03
N ASN A 106 -0.61 20.20 -2.89
CA ASN A 106 -0.33 20.87 -1.63
C ASN A 106 1.16 20.83 -1.23
N GLY A 107 1.96 19.95 -1.83
CA GLY A 107 3.35 19.71 -1.45
C GLY A 107 3.54 18.83 -0.21
N GLU A 108 2.46 18.43 0.44
CA GLU A 108 2.41 17.62 1.66
C GLU A 108 1.25 16.64 1.62
N VAL A 109 1.32 15.59 2.44
CA VAL A 109 0.29 14.56 2.56
C VAL A 109 -0.44 14.75 3.89
N VAL A 110 -1.76 14.53 3.89
CA VAL A 110 -2.58 14.53 5.10
C VAL A 110 -2.52 13.16 5.75
N ASP A 111 -1.87 13.06 6.92
CA ASP A 111 -1.80 11.85 7.74
C ASP A 111 -2.67 12.03 9.00
N PHE A 112 -3.37 10.97 9.41
CA PHE A 112 -4.37 11.13 10.46
C PHE A 112 -4.57 9.91 11.37
N LEU A 113 -4.04 8.74 11.03
CA LEU A 113 -4.13 7.53 11.86
C LEU A 113 -2.89 7.47 12.76
N MET A 114 -3.08 7.66 14.06
CA MET A 114 -2.03 7.67 15.07
C MET A 114 -2.23 6.53 16.06
N PHE A 115 -1.20 5.70 16.24
CA PHE A 115 -1.19 4.60 17.19
C PHE A 115 -0.06 4.78 18.21
N ASN A 116 -0.42 4.70 19.49
CA ASN A 116 0.51 4.79 20.61
C ASN A 116 0.68 3.44 21.30
N PHE A 117 1.92 2.99 21.43
CA PHE A 117 2.31 1.74 22.11
C PHE A 117 3.10 2.11 23.37
N GLY A 118 2.38 2.52 24.41
CA GLY A 118 2.99 3.05 25.64
C GLY A 118 3.71 4.37 25.38
N SER A 119 5.03 4.39 25.51
CA SER A 119 5.87 5.58 25.24
C SER A 119 6.25 5.77 23.77
N TYR A 120 5.94 4.80 22.90
CA TYR A 120 6.27 4.85 21.48
C TYR A 120 5.03 5.19 20.65
N THR A 121 5.12 6.28 19.88
CA THR A 121 4.10 6.62 18.86
C THR A 121 4.56 6.12 17.51
N PHE A 122 3.74 5.27 16.89
CA PHE A 122 3.97 4.84 15.51
C PHE A 122 3.83 6.04 14.57
N PRO A 123 4.63 6.14 13.50
CA PRO A 123 4.47 7.20 12.51
C PRO A 123 3.03 7.35 12.05
N ILE A 124 2.52 8.58 12.07
CA ILE A 124 1.15 8.87 11.65
C ILE A 124 1.04 8.56 10.16
N PHE A 125 -0.05 7.94 9.74
CA PHE A 125 -0.26 7.49 8.36
C PHE A 125 -1.73 7.69 7.95
N ASN A 126 -2.06 7.30 6.72
CA ASN A 126 -3.39 7.47 6.12
C ASN A 126 -3.91 6.20 5.45
N VAL A 127 -5.06 6.29 4.76
CA VAL A 127 -5.67 5.15 4.04
C VAL A 127 -4.80 4.70 2.88
N ALA A 128 -4.18 5.63 2.13
CA ALA A 128 -3.28 5.29 1.03
C ALA A 128 -2.10 4.43 1.52
N ASP A 129 -1.46 4.83 2.62
CA ASP A 129 -0.33 4.09 3.20
C ASP A 129 -0.75 2.69 3.65
N SER A 130 -1.92 2.57 4.29
CA SER A 130 -2.51 1.27 4.67
C SER A 130 -2.69 0.36 3.44
N CYS A 131 -3.27 0.88 2.38
CA CYS A 131 -3.49 0.13 1.14
C CYS A 131 -2.17 -0.25 0.45
N ILE A 132 -1.16 0.62 0.47
CA ILE A 132 0.18 0.33 -0.05
C ILE A 132 0.81 -0.81 0.74
N VAL A 133 0.81 -0.75 2.08
CA VAL A 133 1.40 -1.79 2.93
C VAL A 133 0.69 -3.14 2.74
N ILE A 134 -0.65 -3.15 2.74
CA ILE A 134 -1.44 -4.37 2.50
C ILE A 134 -1.14 -4.92 1.09
N GLY A 135 -1.13 -4.07 0.08
CA GLY A 135 -0.85 -4.47 -1.30
C GLY A 135 0.56 -5.06 -1.46
N VAL A 136 1.57 -4.45 -0.86
CA VAL A 136 2.95 -4.98 -0.85
C VAL A 136 3.02 -6.33 -0.14
N ALA A 137 2.37 -6.47 1.02
CA ALA A 137 2.31 -7.75 1.73
C ALA A 137 1.66 -8.86 0.88
N LEU A 138 0.58 -8.54 0.13
CA LEU A 138 -0.07 -9.47 -0.77
C LEU A 138 0.80 -9.83 -1.99
N ILE A 139 1.59 -8.90 -2.53
CA ILE A 139 2.58 -9.17 -3.60
C ILE A 139 3.62 -10.17 -3.10
N ILE A 140 4.18 -9.93 -1.91
CA ILE A 140 5.15 -10.83 -1.28
C ILE A 140 4.54 -12.22 -1.09
N LEU A 141 3.32 -12.29 -0.57
CA LEU A 141 2.61 -13.56 -0.36
C LEU A 141 2.40 -14.33 -1.68
N ASP A 142 1.99 -13.63 -2.75
CA ASP A 142 1.80 -14.25 -4.07
C ASP A 142 3.12 -14.80 -4.62
N THR A 143 4.20 -14.02 -4.51
CA THR A 143 5.54 -14.43 -4.94
C THR A 143 6.04 -15.66 -4.18
N LEU A 144 5.85 -15.72 -2.86
CA LEU A 144 6.26 -16.87 -2.04
C LEU A 144 5.48 -18.14 -2.38
N ARG A 145 4.20 -18.01 -2.78
CA ARG A 145 3.40 -19.15 -3.24
C ARG A 145 3.89 -19.69 -4.58
N ASP A 146 4.31 -18.80 -5.48
CA ASP A 146 4.81 -19.20 -6.81
C ASP A 146 6.17 -19.90 -6.72
N VAL A 147 7.01 -19.56 -5.75
CA VAL A 147 8.30 -20.22 -5.50
C VAL A 147 8.11 -21.65 -4.98
N LYS A 148 7.12 -21.90 -4.12
CA LYS A 148 6.86 -23.24 -3.53
C LYS A 148 6.24 -24.23 -4.49
N ALA A 149 5.40 -23.79 -5.42
CA ALA A 149 4.70 -24.66 -6.34
C ALA A 149 5.64 -25.52 -7.25
N PRO A 150 6.74 -25.02 -7.81
CA PRO A 150 7.67 -25.83 -8.59
C PRO A 150 8.45 -26.87 -7.76
N GLU A 151 8.73 -26.60 -6.49
CA GLU A 151 9.44 -27.54 -5.60
C GLU A 151 8.55 -28.72 -5.21
N GLU A 152 7.27 -28.48 -4.92
CA GLU A 152 6.31 -29.53 -4.62
C GLU A 152 6.08 -30.46 -5.81
N ILE A 153 6.01 -29.91 -7.04
CA ILE A 153 5.86 -30.70 -8.27
C ILE A 153 7.09 -31.60 -8.48
N LYS A 154 8.31 -31.07 -8.34
CA LYS A 154 9.54 -31.85 -8.47
C LYS A 154 9.63 -32.99 -7.45
N GLN A 155 9.26 -32.74 -6.19
CA GLN A 155 9.27 -33.77 -5.15
C GLN A 155 8.28 -34.89 -5.43
N VAL A 156 7.10 -34.56 -5.99
CA VAL A 156 6.08 -35.54 -6.39
C VAL A 156 6.56 -36.36 -7.59
N GLU A 157 7.23 -35.75 -8.58
CA GLU A 157 7.79 -36.44 -9.73
C GLU A 157 8.94 -37.38 -9.33
N GLU A 158 9.89 -36.93 -8.52
CA GLU A 158 10.97 -37.77 -7.99
C GLU A 158 10.46 -38.95 -7.16
N THR A 159 9.41 -38.75 -6.37
CA THR A 159 8.81 -39.82 -5.56
C THR A 159 8.13 -40.87 -6.44
N LYS A 160 7.51 -40.48 -7.54
CA LYS A 160 6.88 -41.42 -8.52
C LYS A 160 7.92 -42.22 -9.28
N GLU A 161 9.00 -41.58 -9.75
CA GLU A 161 10.10 -42.27 -10.45
C GLU A 161 10.78 -43.34 -9.59
N VAL A 162 10.95 -43.05 -8.26
CA VAL A 162 11.50 -44.03 -7.31
C VAL A 162 10.56 -45.21 -7.06
N GLN A 163 9.24 -44.99 -7.09
CA GLN A 163 8.25 -46.06 -6.93
C GLN A 163 8.16 -46.94 -8.17
N GLU A 164 8.15 -46.38 -9.37
CA GLU A 164 8.10 -47.12 -10.63
C GLU A 164 9.41 -47.88 -10.93
N GLY A 165 10.55 -47.43 -10.43
CA GLY A 165 11.86 -48.11 -10.57
C GLY A 165 12.06 -49.31 -9.63
N ASN A 166 11.19 -49.52 -8.66
CA ASN A 166 11.23 -50.63 -7.68
C ASN A 166 10.22 -51.77 -7.97
N GLU A 167 9.44 -51.67 -9.02
CA GLU A 167 8.59 -52.75 -9.55
C GLU A 167 9.25 -53.43 -10.77
#